data_7073dd3febaa25033962d6cc8d1a6f52
#
_entry.id   7073dd3febaa25033962d6cc8d1a6f52
#
_cell.length_a   1.000
_cell.length_b   1.000
_cell.length_c   1.000
_cell.angle_alpha   90.00
_cell.angle_beta   90.00
_cell.angle_gamma   90.00
#
_symmetry.space_group_name_H-M   'P 1'
#
loop_
_entity.id
_entity.type
_entity.pdbx_description
1 polymer ?
#
loop_
_entity_poly.entity_id
_entity_poly.type
_entity_poly.pdbx_seq_one_letter_code
_entity_poly.pdbx_strand_id
1 'polypeptide(L)' 'MTHELTIEGMSCGHCVSAVREALSKVPGVTKADVSLDATKVGHARIEGDVSREALVHAVEAEDYRVTS' A
#
# COMPACT_ATOMS: atom_id res chain seq x y z
N MET A 1 -3.58 6.92 -13.35
CA MET A 1 -2.34 7.47 -12.79
C MET A 1 -1.71 6.43 -11.87
N THR A 2 -0.39 6.45 -11.76
CA THR A 2 0.35 5.50 -10.94
C THR A 2 0.89 6.18 -9.69
N HIS A 3 0.67 5.56 -8.54
CA HIS A 3 1.18 6.03 -7.27
C HIS A 3 2.13 4.99 -6.68
N GLU A 4 3.20 5.46 -6.06
CA GLU A 4 4.12 4.56 -5.37
C GLU A 4 4.26 4.99 -3.93
N LEU A 5 4.16 4.03 -3.02
CA LEU A 5 4.24 4.28 -1.59
C LEU A 5 5.32 3.38 -0.98
N THR A 6 6.01 3.91 0.00
CA THR A 6 6.94 3.14 0.82
C THR A 6 6.32 2.97 2.20
N ILE A 7 6.21 1.74 2.65
CA ILE A 7 5.48 1.38 3.87
C ILE A 7 6.41 0.70 4.86
N GLU A 8 6.42 1.19 6.09
CA GLU A 8 7.19 0.59 7.17
C GLU A 8 6.33 -0.35 8.02
N GLY A 9 6.97 -1.28 8.69
CA GLY A 9 6.32 -2.19 9.62
C GLY A 9 5.80 -3.46 8.98
N MET A 10 6.10 -3.69 7.72
CA MET A 10 5.68 -4.90 7.02
C MET A 10 6.69 -6.01 7.27
N SER A 11 6.49 -6.77 8.31
CA SER A 11 7.45 -7.77 8.75
C SER A 11 7.17 -9.19 8.26
N CYS A 12 6.07 -9.43 7.59
CA CYS A 12 5.70 -10.78 7.13
C CYS A 12 4.84 -10.73 5.87
N GLY A 13 4.66 -11.89 5.24
CA GLY A 13 3.85 -11.99 4.04
C GLY A 13 2.38 -11.66 4.23
N HIS A 14 1.86 -11.86 5.44
CA HIS A 14 0.47 -11.49 5.74
C HIS A 14 0.27 -9.98 5.68
N CYS A 15 1.30 -9.22 6.03
CA CYS A 15 1.26 -7.77 5.95
C CYS A 15 1.10 -7.31 4.50
N VAL A 16 1.82 -7.96 3.59
CA VAL A 16 1.71 -7.65 2.16
C VAL A 16 0.28 -7.86 1.67
N SER A 17 -0.30 -9.01 2.02
CA SER A 17 -1.67 -9.33 1.62
C SER A 17 -2.69 -8.36 2.19
N ALA A 18 -2.54 -8.00 3.47
CA ALA A 18 -3.45 -7.08 4.14
C ALA A 18 -3.42 -5.70 3.50
N VAL A 19 -2.22 -5.17 3.24
CA VAL A 19 -2.06 -3.87 2.61
C VAL A 19 -2.61 -3.89 1.19
N ARG A 20 -2.31 -4.93 0.43
CA ARG A 20 -2.80 -5.08 -0.93
C ARG A 20 -4.32 -5.08 -0.98
N GLU A 21 -4.96 -5.82 -0.08
CA GLU A 21 -6.42 -5.84 0.01
C GLU A 21 -6.98 -4.47 0.37
N ALA A 22 -6.38 -3.81 1.35
CA ALA A 22 -6.83 -2.49 1.77
C ALA A 22 -6.77 -1.49 0.61
N LEU A 23 -5.67 -1.50 -0.13
CA LEU A 23 -5.49 -0.62 -1.28
C LEU A 23 -6.47 -0.95 -2.39
N SER A 24 -6.72 -2.23 -2.63
CA SER A 24 -7.67 -2.67 -3.67
C SER A 24 -9.09 -2.24 -3.39
N LYS A 25 -9.45 -2.01 -2.14
CA LYS A 25 -10.79 -1.58 -1.76
C LYS A 25 -11.00 -0.08 -1.90
N VAL A 26 -9.95 0.68 -2.13
CA VAL A 26 -10.09 2.13 -2.32
C VAL A 26 -10.80 2.41 -3.63
N PRO A 27 -11.88 3.19 -3.62
CA PRO A 27 -12.60 3.52 -4.86
C PRO A 27 -11.69 4.20 -5.87
N GLY A 28 -11.73 3.74 -7.10
CA GLY A 28 -10.91 4.28 -8.17
C GLY A 28 -9.64 3.50 -8.45
N VAL A 29 -9.24 2.61 -7.55
CA VAL A 29 -8.06 1.77 -7.76
C VAL A 29 -8.38 0.67 -8.78
N THR A 30 -7.58 0.59 -9.84
CA THR A 30 -7.73 -0.44 -10.86
C THR A 30 -6.73 -1.57 -10.65
N LYS A 31 -5.59 -1.28 -10.02
CA LYS A 31 -4.57 -2.29 -9.77
C LYS A 31 -3.74 -1.87 -8.55
N ALA A 32 -3.41 -2.83 -7.71
CA ALA A 32 -2.55 -2.59 -6.55
C ALA A 32 -1.55 -3.74 -6.45
N ASP A 33 -0.27 -3.40 -6.50
CA ASP A 33 0.82 -4.34 -6.32
C ASP A 33 1.61 -3.93 -5.09
N VAL A 34 1.89 -4.89 -4.21
CA VAL A 34 2.67 -4.65 -3.01
C VAL A 34 3.78 -5.68 -2.95
N SER A 35 4.99 -5.23 -2.66
CA SER A 35 6.13 -6.12 -2.50
C SER A 35 6.91 -5.74 -1.25
N LEU A 36 7.66 -6.69 -0.71
CA LEU A 36 8.46 -6.51 0.48
C LEU A 36 9.93 -6.76 0.12
N ASP A 37 10.80 -5.81 0.44
CA ASP A 37 12.22 -5.99 0.16
C ASP A 37 12.96 -6.68 1.32
N ALA A 38 14.26 -6.90 1.15
CA ALA A 38 15.08 -7.60 2.14
C ALA A 38 15.22 -6.83 3.47
N THR A 39 14.95 -5.54 3.45
CA THR A 39 14.99 -4.69 4.66
C THR A 39 13.65 -4.59 5.36
N LYS A 40 12.66 -5.35 4.88
CA LYS A 40 11.28 -5.38 5.41
C LYS A 40 10.54 -4.07 5.19
N VAL A 41 10.93 -3.33 4.17
CA VAL A 41 10.21 -2.15 3.73
C VAL A 41 9.28 -2.56 2.60
N GLY A 42 8.01 -2.22 2.74
CA GLY A 42 7.01 -2.52 1.72
C GLY A 42 6.99 -1.45 0.65
N HIS A 43 6.88 -1.89 -0.59
CA HIS A 43 6.73 -1.00 -1.73
C HIS A 43 5.39 -1.29 -2.39
N ALA A 44 4.53 -0.28 -2.44
CA ALA A 44 3.22 -0.40 -3.05
C ALA A 44 3.17 0.42 -4.33
N ARG A 45 2.67 -0.19 -5.39
CA ARG A 45 2.44 0.50 -6.65
C ARG A 45 0.97 0.37 -6.99
N ILE A 46 0.30 1.49 -7.06
CA ILE A 46 -1.15 1.53 -7.25
C ILE A 46 -1.47 2.28 -8.53
N GLU A 47 -2.32 1.68 -9.34
CA GLU A 47 -2.82 2.31 -10.55
C GLU A 47 -4.30 2.60 -10.38
N GLY A 48 -4.73 3.77 -10.85
CA GLY A 48 -6.12 4.16 -10.80
C GLY A 48 -6.28 5.65 -10.62
N ASP A 49 -7.53 6.09 -10.65
CA ASP A 49 -7.89 7.50 -10.48
C ASP A 49 -8.23 7.75 -9.01
N VAL A 50 -7.18 7.84 -8.18
CA VAL A 50 -7.33 8.02 -6.73
C VAL A 50 -6.32 9.05 -6.25
N SER A 51 -6.60 9.65 -5.10
CA SER A 51 -5.66 10.57 -4.48
C SER A 51 -4.67 9.77 -3.63
N ARG A 52 -3.45 10.31 -3.49
CA ARG A 52 -2.44 9.71 -2.63
C ARG A 52 -2.93 9.65 -1.17
N GLU A 53 -3.67 10.67 -0.73
CA GLU A 53 -4.22 10.69 0.63
C GLU A 53 -5.12 9.50 0.91
N ALA A 54 -5.96 9.13 -0.05
CA ALA A 54 -6.85 7.99 0.12
C ALA A 54 -6.05 6.70 0.29
N LEU A 55 -4.95 6.57 -0.45
CA LEU A 55 -4.08 5.40 -0.36
C LEU A 55 -3.35 5.35 0.98
N VAL A 56 -2.83 6.48 1.43
CA VAL A 56 -2.15 6.59 2.72
C VAL A 56 -3.13 6.24 3.85
N HIS A 57 -4.35 6.75 3.79
CA HIS A 57 -5.39 6.45 4.76
C HIS A 57 -5.70 4.96 4.84
N ALA A 58 -5.79 4.31 3.68
CA ALA A 58 -6.07 2.88 3.63
C ALA A 58 -4.96 2.06 4.30
N VAL A 59 -3.70 2.44 4.06
CA VAL A 59 -2.56 1.77 4.67
C VAL A 59 -2.50 2.02 6.18
N GLU A 60 -2.72 3.24 6.61
CA GLU A 60 -2.68 3.59 8.02
C GLU A 60 -3.82 2.94 8.81
N ALA A 61 -4.95 2.70 8.16
CA ALA A 61 -6.06 1.99 8.78
C ALA A 61 -5.70 0.53 9.13
N GLU A 62 -4.65 -0.01 8.51
CA GLU A 62 -4.14 -1.35 8.79
C GLU A 62 -2.95 -1.34 9.75
N ASP A 63 -2.76 -0.22 10.46
CA ASP A 63 -1.69 -0.03 11.45
C ASP A 63 -0.27 -0.02 10.86
N TYR A 64 -0.15 0.35 9.59
CA TYR A 64 1.14 0.51 8.94
C TYR A 64 1.44 2.00 8.73
N ARG A 65 2.71 2.30 8.53
CA ARG A 65 3.15 3.68 8.32
C ARG A 65 3.66 3.88 6.90
N VAL A 66 3.18 4.91 6.25
CA VAL A 66 3.69 5.32 4.94
C VAL A 66 4.78 6.36 5.14
N THR A 67 5.97 6.12 4.59
CA THR A 67 7.12 7.02 4.75
C THR A 67 7.39 7.86 3.51
N SER A 68 6.84 7.48 2.37
CA SER A 68 6.97 8.31 1.16
C SER A 68 5.95 7.97 0.10
#